data_4e65fb39cbf7482b7832c0613d04d16f
#
_entry.id   4e65fb39cbf7482b7832c0613d04d16f
#
_cell.length_a   1.000
_cell.length_b   1.000
_cell.length_c   1.000
_cell.angle_alpha   90.00
_cell.angle_beta   90.00
_cell.angle_gamma   90.00
#
_symmetry.space_group_name_H-M   'P 1'
#
loop_
_entity.id
_entity.type
_entity.pdbx_description
1 polymer ?
#
loop_
_entity_poly.entity_id
_entity_poly.type
_entity_poly.pdbx_seq_one_letter_code
_entity_poly.pdbx_strand_id
1 'polypeptide(L)'
;MPLKLVTDIRQKIKDGIITSWETDSDGDFTQKSEQWKNRAWFHPYIEEKRAVFAIWGRKQYDMTVEEYAAYHGKFVRMLLTHFDKQIDSLEITPLATNYDSIKAEKDQSNKT
;
A
#
# COMPACT_ATOMS: atom_id res chain seq x y z
N MET A 1 -12.55 -10.15 -9.76
CA MET A 1 -11.41 -10.99 -9.35
C MET A 1 -10.36 -10.13 -8.70
N PRO A 2 -9.89 -10.49 -7.50
CA PRO A 2 -8.90 -9.66 -6.79
C PRO A 2 -7.59 -9.46 -7.56
N LEU A 3 -7.10 -10.50 -8.24
CA LEU A 3 -5.87 -10.37 -9.01
C LEU A 3 -6.03 -9.37 -10.14
N LYS A 4 -7.18 -9.34 -10.78
CA LYS A 4 -7.43 -8.38 -11.86
C LYS A 4 -7.36 -6.95 -11.35
N LEU A 5 -7.87 -6.67 -10.17
CA LEU A 5 -7.78 -5.33 -9.58
C LEU A 5 -6.32 -4.92 -9.43
N VAL A 6 -5.50 -5.77 -8.85
CA VAL A 6 -4.08 -5.47 -8.64
C VAL A 6 -3.36 -5.25 -9.98
N THR A 7 -3.64 -6.11 -10.95
CA THR A 7 -3.06 -5.98 -12.29
C THR A 7 -3.46 -4.66 -12.94
N ASP A 8 -4.73 -4.29 -12.81
CA ASP A 8 -5.25 -3.06 -13.42
C ASP A 8 -4.68 -1.82 -12.73
N ILE A 9 -4.46 -1.85 -11.43
CA ILE A 9 -3.80 -0.74 -10.73
C ILE A 9 -2.39 -0.55 -11.30
N ARG A 10 -1.62 -1.63 -11.41
CA ARG A 10 -0.27 -1.57 -11.97
C ARG A 10 -0.27 -1.05 -13.39
N GLN A 11 -1.25 -1.48 -14.19
CA GLN A 11 -1.33 -1.06 -15.59
C GLN A 11 -1.65 0.42 -15.71
N LYS A 12 -2.57 0.94 -14.90
CA LYS A 12 -2.90 2.37 -14.94
C LYS A 12 -1.77 3.24 -14.44
N ILE A 13 -0.97 2.75 -13.51
CA ILE A 13 0.25 3.45 -13.09
C ILE A 13 1.24 3.50 -14.26
N LYS A 14 1.48 2.37 -14.91
CA LYS A 14 2.39 2.28 -16.04
C LYS A 14 1.96 3.19 -17.19
N ASP A 15 0.67 3.26 -17.44
CA ASP A 15 0.11 4.06 -18.54
C ASP A 15 0.02 5.55 -18.21
N GLY A 16 0.40 5.95 -17.01
CA GLY A 16 0.36 7.36 -16.62
C GLY A 16 -1.04 7.89 -16.29
N ILE A 17 -2.01 7.01 -16.14
CA ILE A 17 -3.37 7.40 -15.73
C ILE A 17 -3.41 7.69 -14.25
N ILE A 18 -2.77 6.83 -13.44
CA ILE A 18 -2.55 7.09 -12.02
C ILE A 18 -1.17 7.71 -11.90
N THR A 19 -1.13 8.95 -11.43
CA THR A 19 0.11 9.73 -11.37
C THR A 19 0.62 9.96 -9.96
N SER A 20 -0.18 9.66 -8.94
CA SER A 20 0.19 9.89 -7.55
C SER A 20 0.83 8.67 -6.88
N TRP A 21 0.80 7.53 -7.54
CA TRP A 21 1.37 6.28 -7.05
C TRP A 21 2.34 5.70 -8.05
N GLU A 22 3.29 4.93 -7.56
CA GLU A 22 4.20 4.16 -8.42
C GLU A 22 4.39 2.78 -7.83
N THR A 23 4.88 1.86 -8.65
CA THR A 23 5.25 0.52 -8.21
C THR A 23 6.75 0.42 -8.12
N ASP A 24 7.24 -0.28 -7.09
CA ASP A 24 8.65 -0.57 -6.98
C ASP A 24 9.01 -1.87 -7.72
N SER A 25 10.25 -2.32 -7.58
CA SER A 25 10.71 -3.52 -8.27
C SER A 25 10.01 -4.78 -7.83
N ASP A 26 9.42 -4.77 -6.63
CA ASP A 26 8.66 -5.91 -6.11
C ASP A 26 7.18 -5.83 -6.48
N GLY A 27 6.76 -4.76 -7.15
CA GLY A 27 5.38 -4.57 -7.52
C GLY A 27 4.53 -3.96 -6.42
N ASP A 28 5.13 -3.46 -5.37
CA ASP A 28 4.42 -2.80 -4.27
C ASP A 28 4.16 -1.34 -4.61
N PHE A 29 3.16 -0.76 -3.96
CA PHE A 29 2.69 0.58 -4.29
C PHE A 29 3.18 1.59 -3.27
N THR A 30 3.80 2.67 -3.75
CA THR A 30 4.25 3.76 -2.90
C THR A 30 3.86 5.11 -3.50
N GLN A 31 3.82 6.14 -2.65
CA GLN A 31 3.45 7.48 -3.09
C GLN A 31 4.58 8.13 -3.87
N LYS A 32 4.20 8.89 -4.89
CA LYS A 32 5.16 9.66 -5.67
C LYS A 32 5.37 11.08 -5.15
N SER A 33 4.45 11.61 -4.34
CA SER A 33 4.56 12.98 -3.86
C SER A 33 5.85 13.18 -3.04
N GLU A 34 6.43 14.36 -3.14
CA GLU A 34 7.69 14.67 -2.43
C GLU A 34 7.55 14.47 -0.93
N GLN A 35 6.41 14.81 -0.38
CA GLN A 35 6.19 14.72 1.05
C GLN A 35 6.13 13.28 1.56
N TRP A 36 5.55 12.38 0.77
CA TRP A 36 5.22 11.04 1.25
C TRP A 36 5.98 9.91 0.56
N LYS A 37 6.77 10.21 -0.48
CA LYS A 37 7.41 9.15 -1.25
C LYS A 37 8.38 8.36 -0.39
N ASN A 38 8.40 7.06 -0.66
CA ASN A 38 9.35 6.12 -0.03
C ASN A 38 9.26 6.07 1.49
N ARG A 39 8.07 6.34 2.04
CA ARG A 39 7.85 6.23 3.48
C ARG A 39 7.12 4.96 3.86
N ALA A 40 6.37 4.42 2.91
CA ALA A 40 5.64 3.17 3.12
C ALA A 40 5.32 2.55 1.76
N TRP A 41 4.93 1.30 1.78
CA TRP A 41 4.54 0.55 0.60
C TRP A 41 3.34 -0.29 0.92
N PHE A 42 2.38 -0.38 -0.02
CA PHE A 42 1.30 -1.34 0.09
C PHE A 42 1.69 -2.60 -0.69
N HIS A 43 1.68 -3.72 0.00
CA HIS A 43 1.99 -5.01 -0.57
C HIS A 43 0.69 -5.79 -0.74
N PRO A 44 0.32 -6.20 -1.97
CA PRO A 44 -0.96 -6.89 -2.17
C PRO A 44 -0.83 -8.38 -1.84
N TYR A 45 -1.82 -8.86 -1.11
CA TYR A 45 -2.04 -10.28 -0.92
C TYR A 45 -3.35 -10.65 -1.60
N ILE A 46 -3.34 -11.67 -2.43
CA ILE A 46 -4.51 -12.09 -3.18
C ILE A 46 -5.13 -13.28 -2.45
N GLU A 47 -6.35 -13.05 -1.97
CA GLU A 47 -7.16 -14.12 -1.40
C GLU A 47 -8.28 -14.46 -2.36
N GLU A 48 -9.05 -15.50 -2.06
CA GLU A 48 -10.03 -16.02 -3.01
C GLU A 48 -11.04 -14.96 -3.44
N LYS A 49 -11.53 -14.16 -2.49
CA LYS A 49 -12.60 -13.20 -2.78
C LYS A 49 -12.22 -11.76 -2.51
N ARG A 50 -10.98 -11.50 -2.12
CA ARG A 50 -10.57 -10.14 -1.81
C ARG A 50 -9.07 -9.95 -2.03
N ALA A 51 -8.68 -8.72 -2.26
CA ALA A 51 -7.28 -8.32 -2.20
C ALA A 51 -7.04 -7.62 -0.86
N VAL A 52 -5.95 -7.95 -0.21
CA VAL A 52 -5.51 -7.31 1.02
C VAL A 52 -4.27 -6.50 0.69
N PHE A 53 -4.28 -5.22 1.03
CA PHE A 53 -3.13 -4.35 0.81
C PHE A 53 -2.51 -4.06 2.17
N ALA A 54 -1.44 -4.79 2.47
CA ALA A 54 -0.71 -4.62 3.73
C ALA A 54 0.21 -3.42 3.63
N ILE A 55 0.32 -2.65 4.70
CA ILE A 55 1.23 -1.51 4.70
C ILE A 55 2.55 -1.90 5.35
N TRP A 56 3.65 -1.63 4.65
CA TRP A 56 5.00 -1.90 5.09
C TRP A 56 5.78 -0.59 5.14
N GLY A 57 6.31 -0.29 6.30
CA GLY A 57 7.10 0.91 6.50
C GLY A 57 8.57 0.70 6.22
N ARG A 58 9.34 1.74 6.45
CA ARG A 58 10.80 1.70 6.29
C ARG A 58 11.41 0.82 7.38
N LYS A 59 12.47 0.13 7.03
CA LYS A 59 13.06 -0.86 7.93
C LYS A 59 13.62 -0.25 9.22
N GLN A 60 14.10 0.98 9.15
CA GLN A 60 14.81 1.60 10.27
C GLN A 60 13.98 2.64 11.01
N TYR A 61 12.70 2.74 10.71
CA TYR A 61 11.81 3.72 11.31
C TYR A 61 10.49 3.09 11.69
N ASP A 62 10.02 3.42 12.88
CA ASP A 62 8.62 3.12 13.19
C ASP A 62 7.74 4.03 12.36
N MET A 63 6.66 3.48 11.82
CA MET A 63 5.71 4.28 11.06
C MET A 63 4.92 5.17 12.02
N THR A 64 4.81 6.44 11.65
CA THR A 64 3.98 7.36 12.43
C THR A 64 2.51 7.17 12.11
N VAL A 65 1.65 7.62 13.02
CA VAL A 65 0.20 7.63 12.77
C VAL A 65 -0.12 8.46 11.54
N GLU A 66 0.59 9.58 11.35
CA GLU A 66 0.38 10.43 10.18
C GLU A 66 0.71 9.71 8.88
N GLU A 67 1.80 8.95 8.86
CA GLU A 67 2.17 8.17 7.67
C GLU A 67 1.14 7.08 7.39
N TYR A 68 0.72 6.38 8.42
CA TYR A 68 -0.29 5.33 8.29
C TYR A 68 -1.60 5.90 7.73
N ALA A 69 -2.05 7.01 8.31
CA ALA A 69 -3.29 7.65 7.89
C ALA A 69 -3.20 8.22 6.48
N ALA A 70 -2.09 8.89 6.17
CA ALA A 70 -1.92 9.49 4.85
C ALA A 70 -1.90 8.43 3.74
N TYR A 71 -1.16 7.35 3.96
CA TYR A 71 -1.08 6.29 2.95
C TYR A 71 -2.43 5.60 2.76
N HIS A 72 -3.13 5.27 3.86
CA HIS A 72 -4.46 4.66 3.76
C HIS A 72 -5.46 5.58 3.07
N GLY A 73 -5.52 6.84 3.50
CA GLY A 73 -6.46 7.78 2.91
C GLY A 73 -6.22 8.03 1.44
N LYS A 74 -4.96 8.19 1.05
CA LYS A 74 -4.61 8.42 -0.35
C LYS A 74 -4.83 7.17 -1.20
N PHE A 75 -4.60 5.99 -0.65
CA PHE A 75 -4.82 4.75 -1.40
C PHE A 75 -6.32 4.52 -1.63
N VAL A 76 -7.14 4.75 -0.60
CA VAL A 76 -8.60 4.67 -0.74
C VAL A 76 -9.08 5.67 -1.79
N ARG A 77 -8.57 6.89 -1.75
CA ARG A 77 -8.94 7.89 -2.74
C ARG A 77 -8.64 7.42 -4.16
N MET A 78 -7.47 6.84 -4.36
CA MET A 78 -7.07 6.31 -5.66
C MET A 78 -8.00 5.19 -6.10
N LEU A 79 -8.33 4.27 -5.20
CA LEU A 79 -9.21 3.16 -5.51
C LEU A 79 -10.61 3.64 -5.88
N LEU A 80 -11.15 4.57 -5.13
CA LEU A 80 -12.51 5.08 -5.41
C LEU A 80 -12.53 5.92 -6.69
N THR A 81 -11.46 6.62 -6.99
CA THR A 81 -11.38 7.45 -8.19
C THR A 81 -11.30 6.60 -9.46
N HIS A 82 -10.54 5.53 -9.44
CA HIS A 82 -10.20 4.79 -10.66
C HIS A 82 -10.85 3.41 -10.75
N PHE A 83 -11.34 2.86 -9.65
CA PHE A 83 -11.80 1.47 -9.60
C PHE A 83 -13.14 1.31 -8.87
N ASP A 84 -13.92 2.37 -8.80
CA ASP A 84 -15.19 2.36 -8.09
C ASP A 84 -16.14 1.30 -8.62
N LYS A 85 -16.05 0.96 -9.90
CA LYS A 85 -16.92 -0.05 -10.51
C LYS A 85 -16.43 -1.48 -10.32
N GLN A 86 -15.20 -1.65 -9.87
CA GLN A 86 -14.63 -2.98 -9.64
C GLN A 86 -14.65 -3.39 -8.17
N ILE A 87 -14.96 -2.47 -7.29
CA ILE A 87 -14.87 -2.68 -5.84
C ILE A 87 -16.27 -2.59 -5.26
N ASP A 88 -16.70 -3.66 -4.60
CA ASP A 88 -18.00 -3.68 -3.94
C ASP A 88 -17.94 -2.97 -2.58
N SER A 89 -16.85 -3.17 -1.86
CA SER A 89 -16.68 -2.58 -0.53
C SER A 89 -15.20 -2.52 -0.18
N LEU A 90 -14.88 -1.63 0.73
CA LEU A 90 -13.55 -1.47 1.29
C LEU A 90 -13.63 -1.59 2.79
N GLU A 91 -12.69 -2.31 3.35
CA GLU A 91 -12.52 -2.35 4.79
C GLU A 91 -11.14 -1.76 5.11
N ILE A 92 -11.12 -0.79 6.02
CA ILE A 92 -9.88 -0.14 6.45
C ILE A 92 -9.69 -0.46 7.91
N THR A 93 -8.51 -0.93 8.26
CA THR A 93 -8.18 -1.22 9.65
C THR A 93 -7.46 -0.01 10.24
N PRO A 94 -7.96 0.54 11.34
CA PRO A 94 -7.32 1.70 11.96
C PRO A 94 -6.03 1.37 12.70
N LEU A 95 -5.79 0.10 12.93
CA LEU A 95 -4.58 -0.40 13.58
C LEU A 95 -3.95 -1.46 12.71
N ALA A 96 -2.65 -1.63 12.85
CA ALA A 96 -1.93 -2.63 12.08
C ALA A 96 -2.47 -4.03 12.32
N THR A 97 -2.50 -4.81 11.24
CA THR A 97 -2.89 -6.21 11.26
C THR A 97 -1.65 -7.09 11.19
N ASN A 98 -1.87 -8.40 11.19
CA ASN A 98 -0.77 -9.35 11.05
C ASN A 98 -0.07 -9.27 9.70
N TYR A 99 -0.73 -8.72 8.68
CA TYR A 99 -0.13 -8.53 7.37
C TYR A 99 0.84 -7.34 7.33
N ASP A 100 0.71 -6.40 8.27
CA ASP A 100 1.39 -5.12 8.21
C ASP A 100 2.75 -5.18 8.90
N SER A 101 3.65 -4.30 8.46
CA SER A 101 4.96 -4.16 9.10
C SER A 101 5.22 -2.67 9.30
N ILE A 102 4.90 -2.17 10.48
CA ILE A 102 4.99 -0.73 10.79
C ILE A 102 6.08 -0.39 11.79
N LYS A 103 6.69 -1.38 12.41
CA LYS A 103 7.77 -1.15 13.38
C LYS A 103 9.12 -1.25 12.72
N ALA A 104 10.06 -0.48 13.19
CA ALA A 104 11.44 -0.59 12.72
C ALA A 104 11.93 -2.02 12.95
N GLU A 105 12.61 -2.57 11.94
CA GLU A 105 13.26 -3.86 12.11
C GLU A 105 14.37 -3.71 13.13
N LYS A 106 14.42 -4.63 14.05
CA LYS A 106 15.56 -4.71 14.92
C LYS A 106 16.75 -5.20 14.10
N ASP A 107 17.88 -4.55 14.27
CA ASP A 107 19.10 -4.98 13.66
C ASP A 107 19.34 -6.45 14.02
N GLN A 108 19.66 -7.26 13.03
CA GLN A 108 19.94 -8.68 13.26
C GLN A 108 21.07 -8.86 14.26
N SER A 109 22.04 -7.98 14.21
CA SER A 109 23.13 -8.03 15.18
C SER A 109 22.64 -7.76 16.59
N ASN A 110 21.56 -7.02 16.75
CA ASN A 110 20.96 -6.76 18.05
C ASN A 110 20.07 -7.90 18.51
N LYS A 111 19.59 -8.69 17.58
CA LYS A 111 18.76 -9.85 17.90
C LYS A 111 19.58 -11.01 18.39
N THR A 112 20.79 -10.98 18.02
CA THR A 112 21.71 -12.07 18.39
C THR A 112 22.22 -11.87 19.80
#